data_9850a011e0639a68120127c9a750e511
#
_entry.id   9850a011e0639a68120127c9a750e511
#
_cell.length_a   1.000
_cell.length_b   1.000
_cell.length_c   1.000
_cell.angle_alpha   90.00
_cell.angle_beta   90.00
_cell.angle_gamma   90.00
#
_symmetry.space_group_name_H-M   'P 1'
#
loop_
_entity.id
_entity.type
_entity.pdbx_description
1 polymer ?
#
loop_
_entity_poly.entity_id
_entity_poly.type
_entity_poly.pdbx_seq_one_letter_code
_entity_poly.pdbx_strand_id
1 'polypeptide(L)'
;MTETNSYSYDESDNNNSLEELPEEKLVEMVEENSDMNLIEAAMQELSYKDKSYALKKGIEFLVNNAFDPYFQSCIFDSIYKLDRETVLDCILSRETDIDLYFFKDILTTMIVYTPYEDFINIKNYKIYLSFLLMHYKRYDENEKNEMIDLIKEFKKNFHLNTPFKASL
;
A
#
# COMPACT_ATOMS: atom_id res chain seq x y z
N MET A 1 -50.36 -3.99 -22.43
CA MET A 1 -50.04 -4.76 -21.22
C MET A 1 -48.56 -5.05 -21.27
N THR A 2 -47.77 -4.24 -20.60
CA THR A 2 -46.33 -4.37 -20.51
C THR A 2 -45.99 -4.85 -19.09
N GLU A 3 -45.57 -6.11 -18.98
CA GLU A 3 -45.13 -6.68 -17.73
C GLU A 3 -43.75 -6.11 -17.39
N THR A 4 -43.68 -5.31 -16.36
CA THR A 4 -42.44 -4.86 -15.72
C THR A 4 -41.93 -5.98 -14.81
N ASN A 5 -40.94 -6.72 -15.26
CA ASN A 5 -40.18 -7.63 -14.40
C ASN A 5 -39.33 -6.80 -13.42
N SER A 6 -39.84 -6.63 -12.21
CA SER A 6 -39.06 -6.14 -11.08
C SER A 6 -38.22 -7.29 -10.57
N TYR A 7 -36.94 -7.29 -10.89
CA TYR A 7 -35.96 -8.10 -10.17
C TYR A 7 -35.80 -7.50 -8.77
N SER A 8 -36.45 -8.12 -7.79
CA SER A 8 -36.14 -7.91 -6.39
C SER A 8 -34.82 -8.59 -6.11
N TYR A 9 -33.78 -7.81 -5.89
CA TYR A 9 -32.59 -8.34 -5.23
C TYR A 9 -32.97 -8.70 -3.80
N ASP A 10 -32.91 -9.98 -3.51
CA ASP A 10 -33.09 -10.52 -2.16
C ASP A 10 -31.81 -10.21 -1.38
N GLU A 11 -31.84 -9.16 -0.55
CA GLU A 11 -30.73 -8.74 0.33
C GLU A 11 -30.63 -9.60 1.60
N SER A 12 -31.19 -10.78 1.61
CA SER A 12 -31.11 -11.69 2.75
C SER A 12 -30.27 -12.91 2.42
N ASP A 13 -29.16 -13.05 3.14
CA ASP A 13 -28.24 -14.17 3.26
C ASP A 13 -26.92 -14.06 2.50
N ASN A 14 -25.98 -13.26 3.05
CA ASN A 14 -24.57 -13.65 3.18
C ASN A 14 -23.76 -12.56 3.90
N ASN A 15 -24.13 -12.22 5.14
CA ASN A 15 -23.26 -11.48 6.05
C ASN A 15 -22.30 -12.45 6.79
N ASN A 16 -21.70 -13.41 6.10
CA ASN A 16 -20.51 -14.01 6.62
C ASN A 16 -19.42 -12.96 6.50
N SER A 17 -18.97 -12.39 7.63
CA SER A 17 -17.84 -11.47 7.62
C SER A 17 -16.65 -12.20 7.00
N LEU A 18 -15.83 -11.52 6.20
CA LEU A 18 -14.65 -12.13 5.56
C LEU A 18 -13.73 -12.76 6.61
N GLU A 19 -13.77 -12.25 7.84
CA GLU A 19 -13.06 -12.80 8.99
C GLU A 19 -13.40 -14.28 9.28
N GLU A 20 -14.62 -14.74 8.96
CA GLU A 20 -15.06 -16.10 9.19
C GLU A 20 -14.74 -17.05 8.03
N LEU A 21 -14.34 -16.53 6.88
CA LEU A 21 -14.00 -17.35 5.73
C LEU A 21 -12.68 -18.11 5.94
N PRO A 22 -12.59 -19.37 5.49
CA PRO A 22 -11.33 -20.10 5.48
C PRO A 22 -10.33 -19.47 4.49
N GLU A 23 -9.03 -19.71 4.74
CA GLU A 23 -7.93 -19.17 3.93
C GLU A 23 -8.08 -19.48 2.44
N GLU A 24 -8.48 -20.72 2.10
CA GLU A 24 -8.65 -21.15 0.72
C GLU A 24 -9.69 -20.32 -0.03
N LYS A 25 -10.76 -19.90 0.65
CA LYS A 25 -11.80 -19.05 0.05
C LYS A 25 -11.33 -17.61 -0.15
N LEU A 26 -10.55 -17.08 0.76
CA LEU A 26 -9.94 -15.76 0.60
C LEU A 26 -8.92 -15.75 -0.54
N VAL A 27 -8.11 -16.81 -0.68
CA VAL A 27 -7.19 -16.99 -1.81
C VAL A 27 -7.95 -17.08 -3.14
N GLU A 28 -9.03 -17.87 -3.22
CA GLU A 28 -9.90 -17.95 -4.39
C GLU A 28 -10.47 -16.57 -4.78
N MET A 29 -10.89 -15.77 -3.79
CA MET A 29 -11.36 -14.40 -4.03
C MET A 29 -10.27 -13.51 -4.62
N VAL A 30 -9.03 -13.63 -4.17
CA VAL A 30 -7.91 -12.83 -4.69
C VAL A 30 -7.52 -13.25 -6.10
N GLU A 31 -7.54 -14.56 -6.42
CA GLU A 31 -7.08 -15.07 -7.71
C GLU A 31 -8.14 -15.00 -8.82
N GLU A 32 -9.41 -15.13 -8.49
CA GLU A 32 -10.50 -15.28 -9.46
C GLU A 32 -11.37 -14.04 -9.60
N ASN A 33 -11.27 -13.06 -8.69
CA ASN A 33 -12.10 -11.88 -8.71
C ASN A 33 -11.47 -10.75 -9.56
N SER A 34 -12.34 -9.90 -10.10
CA SER A 34 -11.95 -8.64 -10.77
C SER A 34 -12.40 -7.39 -10.00
N ASP A 35 -13.14 -7.56 -8.91
CA ASP A 35 -13.57 -6.47 -8.04
C ASP A 35 -12.45 -6.11 -7.05
N MET A 36 -11.86 -4.93 -7.23
CA MET A 36 -10.76 -4.43 -6.41
C MET A 36 -11.10 -4.40 -4.91
N ASN A 37 -12.34 -4.03 -4.55
CA ASN A 37 -12.73 -3.92 -3.15
C ASN A 37 -12.77 -5.30 -2.48
N LEU A 38 -13.21 -6.33 -3.20
CA LEU A 38 -13.22 -7.70 -2.69
C LEU A 38 -11.80 -8.27 -2.57
N ILE A 39 -10.94 -7.98 -3.56
CA ILE A 39 -9.52 -8.39 -3.51
C ILE A 39 -8.82 -7.71 -2.32
N GLU A 40 -9.01 -6.40 -2.15
CA GLU A 40 -8.45 -5.63 -1.03
C GLU A 40 -8.86 -6.21 0.32
N ALA A 41 -10.17 -6.41 0.51
CA ALA A 41 -10.70 -6.94 1.75
C ALA A 41 -10.18 -8.38 2.03
N ALA A 42 -10.13 -9.24 1.01
CA ALA A 42 -9.57 -10.58 1.14
C ALA A 42 -8.06 -10.55 1.45
N MET A 43 -7.30 -9.64 0.83
CA MET A 43 -5.87 -9.45 1.11
C MET A 43 -5.62 -8.95 2.53
N GLN A 44 -6.48 -8.06 3.05
CA GLN A 44 -6.41 -7.61 4.43
C GLN A 44 -6.58 -8.77 5.40
N GLU A 45 -7.60 -9.62 5.20
CA GLU A 45 -7.82 -10.81 6.03
C GLU A 45 -6.66 -11.82 5.92
N LEU A 46 -6.16 -12.06 4.71
CA LEU A 46 -5.00 -12.92 4.48
C LEU A 46 -3.73 -12.40 5.16
N SER A 47 -3.59 -11.09 5.34
CA SER A 47 -2.47 -10.52 6.09
C SER A 47 -2.41 -10.97 7.55
N TYR A 48 -3.52 -11.42 8.11
CA TYR A 48 -3.61 -12.00 9.46
C TYR A 48 -3.53 -13.53 9.44
N LYS A 49 -4.17 -14.19 8.46
CA LYS A 49 -4.35 -15.65 8.40
C LYS A 49 -3.20 -16.35 7.68
N ASP A 50 -2.84 -15.91 6.47
CA ASP A 50 -1.70 -16.41 5.68
C ASP A 50 -0.77 -15.27 5.26
N LYS A 51 0.10 -14.88 6.21
CA LYS A 51 1.07 -13.79 6.00
C LYS A 51 2.01 -14.04 4.82
N SER A 52 2.35 -15.30 4.55
CA SER A 52 3.27 -15.66 3.47
C SER A 52 2.64 -15.43 2.11
N TYR A 53 1.39 -15.89 1.94
CA TYR A 53 0.64 -15.65 0.73
C TYR A 53 0.37 -14.15 0.54
N ALA A 54 -0.13 -13.46 1.57
CA ALA A 54 -0.43 -12.03 1.52
C ALA A 54 0.78 -11.20 1.12
N LEU A 55 1.96 -11.46 1.72
CA LEU A 55 3.19 -10.77 1.36
C LEU A 55 3.59 -11.02 -0.10
N LYS A 56 3.63 -12.28 -0.53
CA LYS A 56 4.00 -12.65 -1.90
C LYS A 56 3.05 -12.03 -2.92
N LYS A 57 1.74 -12.16 -2.72
CA LYS A 57 0.73 -11.66 -3.65
C LYS A 57 0.66 -10.13 -3.67
N GLY A 58 0.79 -9.51 -2.50
CA GLY A 58 0.84 -8.06 -2.39
C GLY A 58 2.06 -7.46 -3.11
N ILE A 59 3.24 -8.08 -3.01
CA ILE A 59 4.42 -7.69 -3.79
C ILE A 59 4.15 -7.82 -5.29
N GLU A 60 3.53 -8.92 -5.73
CA GLU A 60 3.15 -9.10 -7.14
C GLU A 60 2.26 -7.96 -7.64
N PHE A 61 1.23 -7.57 -6.87
CA PHE A 61 0.37 -6.44 -7.22
C PHE A 61 1.13 -5.12 -7.29
N LEU A 62 2.00 -4.84 -6.34
CA LEU A 62 2.77 -3.59 -6.31
C LEU A 62 3.80 -3.51 -7.45
N VAL A 63 4.53 -4.59 -7.76
CA VAL A 63 5.52 -4.63 -8.85
C VAL A 63 4.85 -4.46 -10.20
N ASN A 64 3.72 -5.12 -10.42
CA ASN A 64 2.98 -5.07 -11.66
C ASN A 64 2.14 -3.79 -11.83
N ASN A 65 2.18 -2.88 -10.86
CA ASN A 65 1.36 -1.66 -10.86
C ASN A 65 -0.13 -1.98 -11.06
N ALA A 66 -0.59 -3.04 -10.39
CA ALA A 66 -1.94 -3.54 -10.55
C ALA A 66 -2.98 -2.53 -10.07
N PHE A 67 -4.06 -2.41 -10.82
CA PHE A 67 -5.20 -1.55 -10.55
C PHE A 67 -4.82 -0.06 -10.38
N ASP A 68 -5.55 0.67 -9.53
CA ASP A 68 -5.36 2.09 -9.32
C ASP A 68 -4.46 2.42 -8.11
N PRO A 69 -4.05 3.69 -7.93
CA PRO A 69 -3.20 4.10 -6.81
C PRO A 69 -3.83 3.86 -5.44
N TYR A 70 -5.16 3.91 -5.32
CA TYR A 70 -5.86 3.63 -4.07
C TYR A 70 -5.68 2.16 -3.65
N PHE A 71 -5.94 1.24 -4.58
CA PHE A 71 -5.72 -0.20 -4.35
C PHE A 71 -4.27 -0.48 -3.94
N GLN A 72 -3.29 0.12 -4.64
CA GLN A 72 -1.87 -0.05 -4.33
C GLN A 72 -1.54 0.44 -2.91
N SER A 73 -2.16 1.52 -2.46
CA SER A 73 -2.03 2.04 -1.09
C SER A 73 -2.55 1.05 -0.05
N CYS A 74 -3.74 0.51 -0.27
CA CYS A 74 -4.35 -0.48 0.62
C CYS A 74 -3.52 -1.77 0.71
N ILE A 75 -3.02 -2.26 -0.43
CA ILE A 75 -2.13 -3.43 -0.46
C ILE A 75 -0.82 -3.12 0.24
N PHE A 76 -0.19 -1.97 -0.01
CA PHE A 76 1.04 -1.57 0.66
C PHE A 76 0.87 -1.54 2.18
N ASP A 77 -0.18 -0.90 2.71
CA ASP A 77 -0.46 -0.84 4.14
C ASP A 77 -0.67 -2.23 4.76
N SER A 78 -1.39 -3.10 4.05
CA SER A 78 -1.67 -4.47 4.51
C SER A 78 -0.40 -5.31 4.66
N ILE A 79 0.56 -5.19 3.75
CA ILE A 79 1.77 -6.04 3.74
C ILE A 79 3.00 -5.39 4.37
N TYR A 80 3.04 -4.05 4.51
CA TYR A 80 4.19 -3.32 5.05
C TYR A 80 4.57 -3.78 6.47
N LYS A 81 3.57 -4.10 7.28
CA LYS A 81 3.76 -4.60 8.66
C LYS A 81 4.28 -6.02 8.72
N LEU A 82 4.12 -6.79 7.65
CA LEU A 82 4.56 -8.18 7.57
C LEU A 82 6.07 -8.29 7.36
N ASP A 83 6.61 -7.51 6.41
CA ASP A 83 8.05 -7.44 6.12
C ASP A 83 8.39 -6.09 5.47
N ARG A 84 8.76 -5.12 6.29
CA ARG A 84 9.07 -3.74 5.87
C ARG A 84 10.19 -3.68 4.85
N GLU A 85 11.27 -4.44 5.06
CA GLU A 85 12.44 -4.41 4.20
C GLU A 85 12.11 -4.94 2.80
N THR A 86 11.47 -6.10 2.72
CA THR A 86 11.03 -6.70 1.46
C THR A 86 10.06 -5.80 0.71
N VAL A 87 9.12 -5.17 1.41
CA VAL A 87 8.15 -4.26 0.77
C VAL A 87 8.79 -2.98 0.27
N LEU A 88 9.74 -2.40 1.03
CA LEU A 88 10.49 -1.23 0.56
C LEU A 88 11.42 -1.56 -0.61
N ASP A 89 12.05 -2.73 -0.62
CA ASP A 89 12.83 -3.21 -1.78
C ASP A 89 11.95 -3.37 -3.02
N CYS A 90 10.71 -3.86 -2.85
CA CYS A 90 9.72 -3.92 -3.91
C CYS A 90 9.43 -2.51 -4.49
N ILE A 91 9.19 -1.51 -3.64
CA ILE A 91 8.96 -0.13 -4.09
C ILE A 91 10.18 0.45 -4.82
N LEU A 92 11.41 0.17 -4.35
CA LEU A 92 12.63 0.56 -5.04
C LEU A 92 12.78 -0.06 -6.44
N SER A 93 12.29 -1.28 -6.61
CA SER A 93 12.42 -2.03 -7.87
C SER A 93 11.42 -1.61 -8.94
N ARG A 94 10.45 -0.75 -8.62
CA ARG A 94 9.44 -0.31 -9.59
C ARG A 94 10.08 0.53 -10.69
N GLU A 95 9.77 0.16 -11.94
CA GLU A 95 10.17 0.92 -13.13
C GLU A 95 9.24 2.10 -13.41
N THR A 96 8.02 2.07 -12.84
CA THR A 96 6.99 3.09 -13.04
C THR A 96 7.09 4.20 -12.00
N ASP A 97 6.70 5.42 -12.39
CA ASP A 97 6.55 6.50 -11.43
C ASP A 97 5.46 6.16 -10.40
N ILE A 98 5.68 6.64 -9.17
CA ILE A 98 4.72 6.49 -8.09
C ILE A 98 3.74 7.66 -8.19
N ASP A 99 2.45 7.34 -8.23
CA ASP A 99 1.38 8.35 -8.19
C ASP A 99 1.42 9.14 -6.88
N LEU A 100 0.99 10.40 -6.92
CA LEU A 100 0.99 11.29 -5.76
C LEU A 100 0.20 10.73 -4.58
N TYR A 101 -0.97 10.13 -4.84
CA TYR A 101 -1.81 9.55 -3.80
C TYR A 101 -1.07 8.40 -3.11
N PHE A 102 -0.59 7.44 -3.88
CA PHE A 102 0.16 6.30 -3.35
C PHE A 102 1.45 6.74 -2.65
N PHE A 103 2.14 7.77 -3.15
CA PHE A 103 3.34 8.31 -2.49
C PHE A 103 3.03 8.89 -1.10
N LYS A 104 1.92 9.64 -0.96
CA LYS A 104 1.46 10.15 0.34
C LYS A 104 1.22 9.01 1.33
N ASP A 105 0.61 7.93 0.87
CA ASP A 105 0.33 6.78 1.72
C ASP A 105 1.58 6.01 2.12
N ILE A 106 2.55 5.85 1.23
CA ILE A 106 3.87 5.29 1.59
C ILE A 106 4.48 6.08 2.76
N LEU A 107 4.53 7.42 2.66
CA LEU A 107 5.09 8.26 3.72
C LEU A 107 4.29 8.14 5.03
N THR A 108 2.97 8.15 4.93
CA THR A 108 2.07 8.05 6.09
C THR A 108 2.23 6.70 6.79
N THR A 109 2.21 5.61 6.06
CA THR A 109 2.41 4.25 6.58
C THR A 109 3.77 4.10 7.25
N MET A 110 4.83 4.64 6.64
CA MET A 110 6.17 4.64 7.25
C MET A 110 6.19 5.44 8.56
N ILE A 111 5.58 6.63 8.61
CA ILE A 111 5.50 7.45 9.83
C ILE A 111 4.77 6.69 10.94
N VAL A 112 3.65 6.05 10.63
CA VAL A 112 2.78 5.39 11.61
C VAL A 112 3.40 4.09 12.13
N TYR A 113 4.01 3.29 11.27
CA TYR A 113 4.39 1.92 11.61
C TYR A 113 5.89 1.67 11.74
N THR A 114 6.73 2.71 11.53
CA THR A 114 8.17 2.53 11.61
C THR A 114 8.80 3.53 12.56
N PRO A 115 9.04 3.18 13.83
CA PRO A 115 9.87 3.98 14.72
C PRO A 115 11.24 4.24 14.10
N TYR A 116 11.81 5.41 14.37
CA TYR A 116 13.12 5.79 13.83
C TYR A 116 14.21 4.76 14.14
N GLU A 117 14.24 4.24 15.34
CA GLU A 117 15.20 3.25 15.81
C GLU A 117 15.11 1.95 14.99
N ASP A 118 13.89 1.54 14.61
CA ASP A 118 13.69 0.37 13.76
C ASP A 118 14.13 0.66 12.33
N PHE A 119 13.83 1.86 11.83
CA PHE A 119 14.12 2.24 10.46
C PHE A 119 15.62 2.29 10.16
N ILE A 120 16.43 2.85 11.06
CA ILE A 120 17.89 2.92 10.87
C ILE A 120 18.58 1.54 10.91
N ASN A 121 17.90 0.53 11.45
CA ASN A 121 18.37 -0.85 11.47
C ASN A 121 18.04 -1.61 10.17
N ILE A 122 17.17 -1.07 9.31
CA ILE A 122 16.93 -1.63 7.98
C ILE A 122 18.20 -1.47 7.13
N LYS A 123 18.66 -2.56 6.51
CA LYS A 123 19.94 -2.61 5.79
C LYS A 123 20.13 -1.48 4.77
N ASN A 124 19.08 -1.13 4.04
CA ASN A 124 19.14 -0.18 2.93
C ASN A 124 18.47 1.18 3.25
N TYR A 125 18.28 1.52 4.54
CA TYR A 125 17.45 2.67 4.93
C TYR A 125 17.84 3.99 4.23
N LYS A 126 19.14 4.24 3.99
CA LYS A 126 19.60 5.44 3.28
C LYS A 126 19.20 5.45 1.82
N ILE A 127 19.15 4.28 1.19
CA ILE A 127 18.73 4.12 -0.20
C ILE A 127 17.23 4.43 -0.30
N TYR A 128 16.41 3.90 0.62
CA TYR A 128 14.96 4.20 0.66
C TYR A 128 14.69 5.68 0.85
N LEU A 129 15.39 6.35 1.78
CA LEU A 129 15.26 7.79 1.98
C LEU A 129 15.65 8.58 0.72
N SER A 130 16.76 8.22 0.08
CA SER A 130 17.22 8.87 -1.13
C SER A 130 16.21 8.70 -2.27
N PHE A 131 15.64 7.52 -2.42
CA PHE A 131 14.61 7.21 -3.40
C PHE A 131 13.34 8.05 -3.17
N LEU A 132 12.82 8.08 -1.94
CA LEU A 132 11.64 8.87 -1.60
C LEU A 132 11.85 10.37 -1.83
N LEU A 133 13.03 10.90 -1.46
CA LEU A 133 13.36 12.30 -1.71
C LEU A 133 13.53 12.61 -3.19
N MET A 134 14.02 11.67 -3.99
CA MET A 134 14.12 11.81 -5.45
C MET A 134 12.72 11.85 -6.08
N HIS A 135 11.81 10.96 -5.65
CA HIS A 135 10.42 10.99 -6.10
C HIS A 135 9.72 12.29 -5.72
N TYR A 136 9.86 12.75 -4.48
CA TYR A 136 9.31 14.03 -4.05
C TYR A 136 9.74 15.20 -4.94
N LYS A 137 10.98 15.21 -5.43
CA LYS A 137 11.48 16.28 -6.32
C LYS A 137 10.83 16.30 -7.71
N ARG A 138 10.27 15.17 -8.17
CA ARG A 138 9.63 15.04 -9.48
C ARG A 138 8.24 15.67 -9.53
N TYR A 139 7.55 15.78 -8.41
CA TYR A 139 6.23 16.40 -8.33
C TYR A 139 6.32 17.88 -8.62
N ASP A 140 5.24 18.44 -9.18
CA ASP A 140 5.13 19.88 -9.42
C ASP A 140 4.95 20.68 -8.11
N GLU A 141 4.94 22.00 -8.19
CA GLU A 141 4.85 22.85 -7.00
C GLU A 141 3.48 22.77 -6.29
N ASN A 142 2.39 22.50 -7.03
CA ASN A 142 1.07 22.32 -6.42
C ASN A 142 1.01 21.02 -5.65
N GLU A 143 1.47 19.92 -6.25
CA GLU A 143 1.58 18.60 -5.63
C GLU A 143 2.50 18.63 -4.40
N LYS A 144 3.63 19.33 -4.47
CA LYS A 144 4.53 19.54 -3.33
C LYS A 144 3.86 20.33 -2.19
N ASN A 145 3.06 21.35 -2.54
CA ASN A 145 2.32 22.13 -1.54
C ASN A 145 1.27 21.27 -0.82
N GLU A 146 0.62 20.34 -1.52
CA GLU A 146 -0.31 19.38 -0.89
C GLU A 146 0.38 18.46 0.12
N MET A 147 1.67 18.20 -0.05
CA MET A 147 2.46 17.31 0.82
C MET A 147 3.29 18.05 1.88
N ILE A 148 3.24 19.38 1.94
CA ILE A 148 4.23 20.17 2.70
C ILE A 148 4.27 19.77 4.19
N ASP A 149 3.12 19.53 4.80
CA ASP A 149 3.04 19.17 6.20
C ASP A 149 3.41 17.70 6.44
N LEU A 150 3.01 16.81 5.54
CA LEU A 150 3.41 15.41 5.57
C LEU A 150 4.93 15.25 5.45
N ILE A 151 5.57 16.00 4.55
CA ILE A 151 7.03 16.00 4.39
C ILE A 151 7.74 16.58 5.62
N LYS A 152 7.18 17.61 6.26
CA LYS A 152 7.72 18.14 7.53
C LYS A 152 7.66 17.07 8.63
N GLU A 153 6.52 16.39 8.75
CA GLU A 153 6.33 15.32 9.72
C GLU A 153 7.27 14.15 9.45
N PHE A 154 7.37 13.70 8.21
CA PHE A 154 8.30 12.65 7.79
C PHE A 154 9.75 13.00 8.15
N LYS A 155 10.20 14.21 7.82
CA LYS A 155 11.55 14.69 8.17
C LYS A 155 11.78 14.74 9.68
N LYS A 156 10.76 15.13 10.45
CA LYS A 156 10.84 15.16 11.91
C LYS A 156 10.98 13.76 12.49
N ASN A 157 10.12 12.81 12.04
CA ASN A 157 10.12 11.43 12.54
C ASN A 157 11.39 10.67 12.21
N PHE A 158 11.96 10.92 11.04
CA PHE A 158 13.20 10.25 10.60
C PHE A 158 14.47 11.11 10.81
N HIS A 159 14.39 12.14 11.67
CA HIS A 159 15.53 13.01 12.05
C HIS A 159 16.28 13.63 10.87
N LEU A 160 15.57 13.94 9.78
CA LEU A 160 16.16 14.51 8.56
C LEU A 160 16.26 16.04 8.66
N ASN A 161 16.91 16.54 9.73
CA ASN A 161 16.94 17.97 10.08
C ASN A 161 17.93 18.81 9.27
N THR A 162 18.62 18.24 8.29
CA THR A 162 19.52 18.98 7.40
C THR A 162 19.10 18.87 5.94
N PRO A 163 19.32 19.91 5.10
CA PRO A 163 19.19 19.72 3.67
C PRO A 163 20.10 18.58 3.27
N PHE A 164 19.50 17.49 2.79
CA PHE A 164 20.22 16.32 2.30
C PHE A 164 21.17 16.83 1.21
N LYS A 165 22.41 17.09 1.57
CA LYS A 165 23.47 17.18 0.57
C LYS A 165 23.62 15.77 0.04
N ALA A 166 23.03 15.53 -1.13
CA ALA A 166 23.32 14.36 -1.91
C ALA A 166 24.86 14.37 -2.14
N SER A 167 25.55 13.59 -1.33
CA SER A 167 26.92 13.19 -1.68
C SER A 167 26.73 12.17 -2.79
N LEU A 168 26.87 12.64 -4.04
CA LEU A 168 27.11 11.80 -5.20
C LEU A 168 28.44 11.06 -5.04
#